data_9f9a467e52e1dbaeb6720c00e3cecbdb
#
_entry.id   9f9a467e52e1dbaeb6720c00e3cecbdb
#
_cell.length_a   1.000
_cell.length_b   1.000
_cell.length_c   1.000
_cell.angle_alpha   90.00
_cell.angle_beta   90.00
_cell.angle_gamma   90.00
#
_symmetry.space_group_name_H-M   'P 1'
#
loop_
_entity.id
_entity.type
_entity.pdbx_description
1 polymer ?
#
loop_
_entity_poly.entity_id
_entity_poly.type
_entity_poly.pdbx_seq_one_letter_code
_entity_poly.pdbx_strand_id
1 'polypeptide(L)'
;MVIGAVILSGGIIGLFGVPQSFSIFGTIIWVGSFFALATVGFTMVAIPYGATAGEMTQDPKERSSMMGFRMAFASVGILVGGAVIPQLAGGTREGHFTAAIYIAPIIILSIWGSLWATRQAPRILSPSNRGFISTWHLVFKNKPFVILVCLYGIMTLAIALITAGLPFAAIYLIFDDGNSLFSPASSAVSYTHLRAHET
;
A
#
# COMPACT_ATOMS: atom_id res chain seq x y z
N MET A 1 8.23 -2.81 12.78
CA MET A 1 7.64 -1.58 12.23
C MET A 1 8.68 -0.47 11.99
N VAL A 2 9.54 -0.10 12.96
CA VAL A 2 10.55 0.98 12.79
C VAL A 2 11.46 0.74 11.59
N ILE A 3 12.09 -0.42 11.54
CA ILE A 3 12.96 -0.82 10.42
C ILE A 3 12.17 -0.91 9.11
N GLY A 4 10.96 -1.47 9.17
CA GLY A 4 10.08 -1.57 8.00
C GLY A 4 9.73 -0.22 7.38
N ALA A 5 9.53 0.83 8.20
CA ALA A 5 9.28 2.19 7.72
C ALA A 5 10.46 2.74 6.91
N VAL A 6 11.69 2.51 7.38
CA VAL A 6 12.91 2.96 6.69
C VAL A 6 13.12 2.19 5.39
N ILE A 7 12.94 0.85 5.42
CA ILE A 7 13.05 0.01 4.22
C ILE A 7 12.00 0.40 3.18
N LEU A 8 10.75 0.62 3.59
CA LEU A 8 9.67 1.05 2.71
C LEU A 8 10.00 2.39 2.05
N SER A 9 10.40 3.37 2.83
CA SER A 9 10.74 4.71 2.32
C SER A 9 11.95 4.68 1.38
N GLY A 10 12.99 3.94 1.74
CA GLY A 10 14.15 3.72 0.87
C GLY A 10 13.78 2.98 -0.42
N GLY A 11 12.91 1.98 -0.33
CA GLY A 11 12.37 1.26 -1.49
C GLY A 11 11.60 2.17 -2.44
N ILE A 12 10.76 3.07 -1.92
CA ILE A 12 10.01 4.05 -2.73
C ILE A 12 10.96 5.04 -3.41
N ILE A 13 11.92 5.61 -2.70
CA ILE A 13 12.91 6.52 -3.29
C ILE A 13 13.70 5.82 -4.41
N GLY A 14 14.18 4.62 -4.15
CA GLY A 14 14.94 3.85 -5.14
C GLY A 14 14.10 3.45 -6.35
N LEU A 15 12.81 3.16 -6.16
CA LEU A 15 11.88 2.81 -7.24
C LEU A 15 11.78 3.94 -8.29
N PHE A 16 11.70 5.19 -7.85
CA PHE A 16 11.62 6.34 -8.74
C PHE A 16 13.00 6.92 -9.11
N GLY A 17 14.06 6.52 -8.40
CA GLY A 17 15.44 6.98 -8.60
C GLY A 17 16.23 6.17 -9.63
N VAL A 18 15.62 5.71 -10.72
CA VAL A 18 16.29 4.91 -11.76
C VAL A 18 17.35 5.77 -12.47
N PRO A 19 18.64 5.36 -12.59
CA PRO A 19 19.64 6.09 -13.36
C PRO A 19 19.29 6.16 -14.85
N GLN A 20 19.55 7.32 -15.48
CA GLN A 20 19.24 7.53 -16.91
C GLN A 20 20.14 6.72 -17.84
N SER A 21 21.31 6.31 -17.36
CA SER A 21 22.32 5.55 -18.14
C SER A 21 22.02 4.04 -18.24
N PHE A 22 20.98 3.57 -17.58
CA PHE A 22 20.69 2.14 -17.59
C PHE A 22 20.06 1.66 -18.90
N SER A 23 20.46 0.46 -19.32
CA SER A 23 19.78 -0.26 -20.39
C SER A 23 18.36 -0.65 -19.96
N ILE A 24 17.50 -1.02 -20.90
CA ILE A 24 16.13 -1.48 -20.62
C ILE A 24 16.16 -2.63 -19.60
N PHE A 25 17.07 -3.62 -19.79
CA PHE A 25 17.22 -4.74 -18.87
C PHE A 25 17.68 -4.31 -17.47
N GLY A 26 18.63 -3.38 -17.38
CA GLY A 26 19.07 -2.80 -16.12
C GLY A 26 17.95 -2.07 -15.39
N THR A 27 17.12 -1.34 -16.13
CA THR A 27 15.93 -0.65 -15.58
C THR A 27 14.92 -1.63 -15.01
N ILE A 28 14.64 -2.73 -15.70
CA ILE A 28 13.70 -3.77 -15.21
C ILE A 28 14.20 -4.39 -13.91
N ILE A 29 15.48 -4.74 -13.84
CA ILE A 29 16.07 -5.32 -12.62
C ILE A 29 16.04 -4.30 -11.47
N TRP A 30 16.39 -3.05 -11.74
CA TRP A 30 16.37 -1.98 -10.74
C TRP A 30 14.97 -1.78 -10.15
N VAL A 31 13.98 -1.56 -11.02
CA VAL A 31 12.58 -1.35 -10.61
C VAL A 31 12.06 -2.57 -9.86
N GLY A 32 12.30 -3.78 -10.38
CA GLY A 32 11.88 -5.02 -9.72
C GLY A 32 12.49 -5.20 -8.34
N SER A 33 13.78 -4.89 -8.19
CA SER A 33 14.48 -5.01 -6.90
C SER A 33 13.97 -4.02 -5.86
N PHE A 34 13.80 -2.75 -6.24
CA PHE A 34 13.28 -1.73 -5.31
C PHE A 34 11.79 -1.91 -5.03
N PHE A 35 11.01 -2.41 -5.98
CA PHE A 35 9.63 -2.81 -5.75
C PHE A 35 9.53 -3.95 -4.74
N ALA A 36 10.35 -4.98 -4.88
CA ALA A 36 10.43 -6.08 -3.91
C ALA A 36 10.85 -5.57 -2.52
N LEU A 37 11.86 -4.69 -2.45
CA LEU A 37 12.30 -4.07 -1.21
C LEU A 37 11.20 -3.26 -0.53
N ALA A 38 10.49 -2.43 -1.29
CA ALA A 38 9.35 -1.67 -0.79
C ALA A 38 8.23 -2.58 -0.28
N THR A 39 7.94 -3.68 -0.99
CA THR A 39 6.94 -4.67 -0.57
C THR A 39 7.32 -5.35 0.75
N VAL A 40 8.58 -5.72 0.92
CA VAL A 40 9.10 -6.26 2.19
C VAL A 40 8.94 -5.24 3.30
N GLY A 41 9.36 -3.98 3.08
CA GLY A 41 9.20 -2.90 4.04
C GLY A 41 7.74 -2.67 4.43
N PHE A 42 6.84 -2.64 3.45
CA PHE A 42 5.40 -2.55 3.67
C PHE A 42 4.87 -3.70 4.53
N THR A 43 5.25 -4.93 4.23
CA THR A 43 4.82 -6.12 4.97
C THR A 43 5.29 -6.07 6.43
N MET A 44 6.53 -5.63 6.67
CA MET A 44 7.09 -5.46 8.01
C MET A 44 6.35 -4.39 8.85
N VAL A 45 5.63 -3.49 8.21
CA VAL A 45 4.77 -2.50 8.88
C VAL A 45 3.34 -3.02 8.99
N ALA A 46 2.77 -3.51 7.89
CA ALA A 46 1.35 -3.85 7.77
C ALA A 46 0.92 -5.01 8.68
N ILE A 47 1.76 -6.05 8.81
CA ILE A 47 1.43 -7.23 9.63
C ILE A 47 1.35 -6.86 11.12
N PRO A 48 2.38 -6.26 11.76
CA PRO A 48 2.27 -5.88 13.16
C PRO A 48 1.19 -4.83 13.40
N TYR A 49 1.01 -3.89 12.47
CA TYR A 49 -0.05 -2.89 12.57
C TYR A 49 -1.44 -3.53 12.54
N GLY A 50 -1.65 -4.53 11.68
CA GLY A 50 -2.91 -5.27 11.65
C GLY A 50 -3.18 -6.07 12.93
N ALA A 51 -2.16 -6.65 13.54
CA ALA A 51 -2.25 -7.38 14.78
C ALA A 51 -2.60 -6.47 15.98
N THR A 52 -2.11 -5.23 15.99
CA THR A 52 -2.29 -4.27 17.09
C THR A 52 -3.77 -4.08 17.45
N ALA A 53 -4.65 -3.97 16.46
CA ALA A 53 -6.09 -3.80 16.70
C ALA A 53 -6.73 -5.00 17.42
N GLY A 54 -6.22 -6.22 17.19
CA GLY A 54 -6.67 -7.43 17.88
C GLY A 54 -6.10 -7.56 19.29
N GLU A 55 -4.96 -6.94 19.56
CA GLU A 55 -4.28 -6.99 20.85
C GLU A 55 -4.76 -5.91 21.83
N MET A 56 -5.28 -4.79 21.32
CA MET A 56 -5.65 -3.62 22.15
C MET A 56 -7.01 -3.77 22.82
N THR A 57 -7.97 -4.46 22.20
CA THR A 57 -9.31 -4.61 22.75
C THR A 57 -9.94 -5.95 22.41
N GLN A 58 -10.73 -6.48 23.33
CA GLN A 58 -11.58 -7.67 23.11
C GLN A 58 -13.05 -7.28 22.86
N ASP A 59 -13.42 -5.99 23.03
CA ASP A 59 -14.78 -5.54 22.73
C ASP A 59 -14.98 -5.46 21.20
N PRO A 60 -15.96 -6.18 20.63
CA PRO A 60 -16.26 -6.13 19.20
C PRO A 60 -16.61 -4.75 18.67
N LYS A 61 -17.27 -3.89 19.48
CA LYS A 61 -17.66 -2.53 19.10
C LYS A 61 -16.45 -1.63 18.95
N GLU A 62 -15.54 -1.66 19.93
CA GLU A 62 -14.31 -0.88 19.87
C GLU A 62 -13.42 -1.33 18.70
N ARG A 63 -13.28 -2.65 18.49
CA ARG A 63 -12.54 -3.21 17.37
C ARG A 63 -13.12 -2.76 16.03
N SER A 64 -14.45 -2.78 15.88
CA SER A 64 -15.13 -2.32 14.67
C SER A 64 -14.89 -0.82 14.43
N SER A 65 -14.96 0.00 15.47
CA SER A 65 -14.67 1.44 15.38
C SER A 65 -13.23 1.70 14.96
N MET A 66 -12.25 1.02 15.56
CA MET A 66 -10.83 1.14 15.17
C MET A 66 -10.60 0.76 13.70
N MET A 67 -11.25 -0.31 13.23
CA MET A 67 -11.18 -0.71 11.82
C MET A 67 -11.86 0.31 10.90
N GLY A 68 -12.96 0.93 11.32
CA GLY A 68 -13.63 2.01 10.58
C GLY A 68 -12.71 3.22 10.39
N PHE A 69 -12.06 3.70 11.44
CA PHE A 69 -11.08 4.78 11.34
C PHE A 69 -9.90 4.40 10.44
N ARG A 70 -9.38 3.17 10.58
CA ARG A 70 -8.30 2.68 9.72
C ARG A 70 -8.68 2.74 8.24
N MET A 71 -9.89 2.29 7.89
CA MET A 71 -10.37 2.32 6.49
C MET A 71 -10.58 3.75 5.99
N ALA A 72 -11.11 4.65 6.82
CA ALA A 72 -11.27 6.06 6.45
C ALA A 72 -9.92 6.72 6.13
N PHE A 73 -8.92 6.56 6.99
CA PHE A 73 -7.58 7.09 6.74
C PHE A 73 -6.88 6.41 5.56
N ALA A 74 -7.09 5.10 5.36
CA ALA A 74 -6.56 4.40 4.19
C ALA A 74 -7.15 4.97 2.89
N SER A 75 -8.45 5.28 2.85
CA SER A 75 -9.11 5.90 1.70
C SER A 75 -8.54 7.28 1.39
N VAL A 76 -8.31 8.11 2.41
CA VAL A 76 -7.63 9.41 2.24
C VAL A 76 -6.21 9.22 1.70
N GLY A 77 -5.46 8.23 2.22
CA GLY A 77 -4.11 7.91 1.74
C GLY A 77 -4.10 7.47 0.28
N ILE A 78 -5.08 6.68 -0.15
CA ILE A 78 -5.24 6.25 -1.55
C ILE A 78 -5.52 7.45 -2.45
N LEU A 79 -6.41 8.36 -2.04
CA LEU A 79 -6.71 9.58 -2.81
C LEU A 79 -5.48 10.48 -2.95
N VAL A 80 -4.76 10.70 -1.86
CA VAL A 80 -3.53 11.51 -1.90
C VAL A 80 -2.47 10.82 -2.77
N GLY A 81 -2.22 9.53 -2.56
CA GLY A 81 -1.21 8.78 -3.29
C GLY A 81 -1.52 8.64 -4.77
N GLY A 82 -2.77 8.44 -5.12
CA GLY A 82 -3.19 8.15 -6.49
C GLY A 82 -3.58 9.38 -7.31
N ALA A 83 -4.06 10.46 -6.69
CA ALA A 83 -4.50 11.64 -7.41
C ALA A 83 -3.57 12.85 -7.20
N VAL A 84 -3.26 13.19 -5.95
CA VAL A 84 -2.51 14.42 -5.65
C VAL A 84 -1.05 14.30 -6.06
N ILE A 85 -0.41 13.17 -5.76
CA ILE A 85 1.02 12.98 -6.02
C ILE A 85 1.35 12.97 -7.51
N PRO A 86 0.66 12.22 -8.37
CA PRO A 86 0.90 12.27 -9.82
C PRO A 86 0.70 13.66 -10.43
N GLN A 87 -0.30 14.42 -9.93
CA GLN A 87 -0.52 15.79 -10.38
C GLN A 87 0.63 16.73 -9.98
N LEU A 88 1.11 16.64 -8.75
CA LEU A 88 2.25 17.41 -8.28
C LEU A 88 3.56 17.05 -9.01
N ALA A 89 3.70 15.78 -9.37
CA ALA A 89 4.85 15.29 -10.14
C ALA A 89 4.86 15.78 -11.61
N GLY A 90 3.73 16.31 -12.11
CA GLY A 90 3.64 16.87 -13.47
C GLY A 90 3.89 15.86 -14.58
N GLY A 91 3.71 14.57 -14.32
CA GLY A 91 3.92 13.48 -15.30
C GLY A 91 5.39 13.28 -15.71
N THR A 92 6.35 13.97 -15.09
CA THR A 92 7.77 13.84 -15.39
C THR A 92 8.45 12.84 -14.46
N ARG A 93 9.51 12.20 -14.93
CA ARG A 93 10.31 11.27 -14.14
C ARG A 93 10.96 11.96 -12.94
N GLU A 94 11.51 13.15 -13.14
CA GLU A 94 12.13 13.94 -12.09
C GLU A 94 11.12 14.41 -11.05
N GLY A 95 9.92 14.78 -11.48
CA GLY A 95 8.83 15.14 -10.57
C GLY A 95 8.38 13.99 -9.69
N HIS A 96 8.29 12.76 -10.21
CA HIS A 96 7.97 11.58 -9.41
C HIS A 96 9.08 11.24 -8.41
N PHE A 97 10.35 11.37 -8.81
CA PHE A 97 11.47 11.17 -7.90
C PHE A 97 11.48 12.23 -6.78
N THR A 98 11.25 13.48 -7.12
CA THR A 98 11.14 14.58 -6.16
C THR A 98 9.98 14.35 -5.20
N ALA A 99 8.81 13.93 -5.70
CA ALA A 99 7.67 13.58 -4.88
C ALA A 99 7.99 12.41 -3.92
N ALA A 100 8.71 11.39 -4.37
CA ALA A 100 9.14 10.28 -3.53
C ALA A 100 10.04 10.73 -2.36
N ILE A 101 10.96 11.68 -2.61
CA ILE A 101 11.83 12.25 -1.57
C ILE A 101 11.02 13.01 -0.50
N TYR A 102 9.99 13.77 -0.91
CA TYR A 102 9.15 14.49 0.06
C TYR A 102 8.20 13.58 0.83
N ILE A 103 7.72 12.50 0.21
CA ILE A 103 6.78 11.56 0.86
C ILE A 103 7.49 10.62 1.82
N ALA A 104 8.72 10.21 1.55
CA ALA A 104 9.47 9.28 2.37
C ALA A 104 9.55 9.69 3.85
N PRO A 105 9.92 10.94 4.22
CA PRO A 105 9.91 11.36 5.61
C PRO A 105 8.50 11.39 6.21
N ILE A 106 7.47 11.71 5.44
CA ILE A 106 6.07 11.69 5.90
C ILE A 106 5.66 10.28 6.28
N ILE A 107 6.03 9.27 5.48
CA ILE A 107 5.79 7.85 5.78
C ILE A 107 6.49 7.45 7.08
N ILE A 108 7.76 7.79 7.24
CA ILE A 108 8.53 7.47 8.44
C ILE A 108 7.89 8.12 9.68
N LEU A 109 7.61 9.41 9.61
CA LEU A 109 7.02 10.16 10.72
C LEU A 109 5.63 9.65 11.09
N SER A 110 4.80 9.31 10.11
CA SER A 110 3.47 8.74 10.35
C SER A 110 3.52 7.40 11.05
N ILE A 111 4.43 6.50 10.62
CA ILE A 111 4.59 5.19 11.22
C ILE A 111 5.19 5.30 12.62
N TRP A 112 6.20 6.13 12.82
CA TRP A 112 6.81 6.34 14.12
C TRP A 112 5.88 7.08 15.08
N GLY A 113 5.11 8.05 14.59
CA GLY A 113 4.07 8.74 15.36
C GLY A 113 2.99 7.77 15.83
N SER A 114 2.53 6.87 14.95
CA SER A 114 1.58 5.81 15.31
C SER A 114 2.15 4.87 16.37
N LEU A 115 3.40 4.46 16.24
CA LEU A 115 4.08 3.61 17.23
C LEU A 115 4.22 4.33 18.60
N TRP A 116 4.55 5.59 18.58
CA TRP A 116 4.67 6.39 19.79
C TRP A 116 3.31 6.56 20.48
N ALA A 117 2.27 6.87 19.72
CA ALA A 117 0.92 7.05 20.24
C ALA A 117 0.34 5.75 20.83
N THR A 118 0.63 4.59 20.23
CA THR A 118 0.14 3.28 20.69
C THR A 118 1.05 2.61 21.72
N ARG A 119 2.15 3.25 22.12
CA ARG A 119 3.15 2.66 23.03
C ARG A 119 2.59 2.30 24.40
N GLN A 120 1.64 3.08 24.91
CA GLN A 120 1.02 2.88 26.23
C GLN A 120 -0.31 2.15 26.19
N ALA A 121 -0.75 1.74 25.00
CA ALA A 121 -2.00 0.98 24.86
C ALA A 121 -1.92 -0.37 25.56
N PRO A 122 -2.97 -0.79 26.27
CA PRO A 122 -3.00 -2.11 26.89
C PRO A 122 -2.88 -3.18 25.81
N ARG A 123 -1.97 -4.12 26.00
CA ARG A 123 -1.79 -5.28 25.11
C ARG A 123 -2.17 -6.54 25.84
N ILE A 124 -3.18 -7.23 25.33
CA ILE A 124 -3.58 -8.53 25.84
C ILE A 124 -2.68 -9.56 25.16
N LEU A 125 -1.47 -9.72 25.71
CA LEU A 125 -0.53 -10.73 25.23
C LEU A 125 -0.96 -12.09 25.77
N SER A 126 -1.46 -12.94 24.90
CA SER A 126 -1.57 -14.38 25.18
C SER A 126 -0.19 -15.00 24.93
N PRO A 127 0.55 -15.45 25.94
CA PRO A 127 1.82 -16.09 25.74
C PRO A 127 1.62 -17.42 25.01
N SER A 128 1.89 -17.43 23.71
CA SER A 128 1.92 -18.66 22.94
C SER A 128 3.28 -19.32 23.14
N ASN A 129 3.30 -20.33 23.99
CA ASN A 129 4.50 -21.16 24.23
C ASN A 129 4.70 -22.23 23.13
N ARG A 130 4.05 -22.03 21.96
CA ARG A 130 4.08 -23.02 20.86
C ARG A 130 5.11 -22.60 19.80
N GLY A 131 5.91 -23.56 19.35
CA GLY A 131 6.87 -23.33 18.27
C GLY A 131 6.17 -22.91 16.97
N PHE A 132 6.89 -22.17 16.13
CA PHE A 132 6.40 -21.63 14.86
C PHE A 132 5.76 -22.71 13.96
N ILE A 133 6.41 -23.86 13.81
CA ILE A 133 5.94 -24.96 12.97
C ILE A 133 4.62 -25.57 13.49
N SER A 134 4.49 -25.73 14.81
CA SER A 134 3.25 -26.27 15.41
C SER A 134 2.08 -25.31 15.26
N THR A 135 2.34 -24.02 15.28
CA THR A 135 1.34 -22.98 15.05
C THR A 135 0.82 -23.01 13.61
N TRP A 136 1.71 -23.15 12.62
CA TRP A 136 1.34 -23.29 11.21
C TRP A 136 0.41 -24.48 10.96
N HIS A 137 0.77 -25.65 11.49
CA HIS A 137 -0.07 -26.85 11.35
C HIS A 137 -1.47 -26.65 11.95
N LEU A 138 -1.55 -25.97 13.10
CA LEU A 138 -2.84 -25.69 13.76
C LEU A 138 -3.71 -24.73 12.94
N VAL A 139 -3.10 -23.72 12.36
CA VAL A 139 -3.77 -22.71 11.52
C VAL A 139 -4.38 -23.35 10.27
N PHE A 140 -3.63 -24.19 9.56
CA PHE A 140 -4.14 -24.89 8.38
C PHE A 140 -5.16 -25.98 8.69
N LYS A 141 -5.19 -26.52 9.90
CA LYS A 141 -6.21 -27.48 10.35
C LYS A 141 -7.56 -26.81 10.61
N ASN A 142 -7.57 -25.50 10.83
CA ASN A 142 -8.80 -24.74 11.07
C ASN A 142 -9.49 -24.41 9.74
N LYS A 143 -10.45 -25.27 9.31
CA LYS A 143 -11.18 -25.11 8.05
C LYS A 143 -11.84 -23.74 7.87
N PRO A 144 -12.58 -23.14 8.83
CA PRO A 144 -13.13 -21.81 8.71
C PRO A 144 -12.07 -20.74 8.43
N PHE A 145 -10.91 -20.84 9.04
CA PHE A 145 -9.80 -19.91 8.82
C PHE A 145 -9.25 -20.03 7.39
N VAL A 146 -9.03 -21.23 6.90
CA VAL A 146 -8.53 -21.47 5.53
C VAL A 146 -9.52 -20.93 4.49
N ILE A 147 -10.82 -21.18 4.67
CA ILE A 147 -11.86 -20.63 3.77
C ILE A 147 -11.81 -19.10 3.75
N LEU A 148 -11.71 -18.46 4.92
CA LEU A 148 -11.65 -17.01 5.04
C LEU A 148 -10.41 -16.44 4.36
N VAL A 149 -9.24 -17.07 4.51
CA VAL A 149 -7.99 -16.66 3.85
C VAL A 149 -8.10 -16.82 2.34
N CYS A 150 -8.67 -17.93 1.84
CA CYS A 150 -8.89 -18.12 0.40
C CYS A 150 -9.85 -17.08 -0.18
N LEU A 151 -10.98 -16.81 0.47
CA LEU A 151 -11.93 -15.79 0.04
C LEU A 151 -11.30 -14.41 0.01
N TYR A 152 -10.55 -14.03 1.06
CA TYR A 152 -9.84 -12.77 1.12
C TYR A 152 -8.78 -12.67 0.02
N GLY A 153 -8.05 -13.76 -0.24
CA GLY A 153 -7.06 -13.83 -1.32
C GLY A 153 -7.67 -13.61 -2.70
N ILE A 154 -8.78 -14.27 -3.01
CA ILE A 154 -9.51 -14.10 -4.29
C ILE A 154 -10.03 -12.68 -4.42
N MET A 155 -10.63 -12.13 -3.37
CA MET A 155 -11.13 -10.75 -3.36
C MET A 155 -10.00 -9.73 -3.59
N THR A 156 -8.88 -9.91 -2.93
CA THR A 156 -7.70 -9.04 -3.08
C THR A 156 -7.11 -9.13 -4.49
N LEU A 157 -7.05 -10.34 -5.05
CA LEU A 157 -6.61 -10.55 -6.44
C LEU A 157 -7.53 -9.84 -7.44
N ALA A 158 -8.85 -9.93 -7.26
CA ALA A 158 -9.81 -9.26 -8.12
C ALA A 158 -9.63 -7.73 -8.06
N ILE A 159 -9.51 -7.15 -6.88
CA ILE A 159 -9.26 -5.72 -6.70
C ILE A 159 -7.93 -5.31 -7.35
N ALA A 160 -6.87 -6.11 -7.18
CA ALA A 160 -5.57 -5.83 -7.77
C ALA A 160 -5.61 -5.84 -9.31
N LEU A 161 -6.31 -6.79 -9.91
CA LEU A 161 -6.50 -6.87 -11.37
C LEU A 161 -7.29 -5.67 -11.91
N ILE A 162 -8.37 -5.28 -11.23
CA ILE A 162 -9.16 -4.10 -11.61
C ILE A 162 -8.28 -2.84 -11.51
N THR A 163 -7.58 -2.66 -10.40
CA THR A 163 -6.74 -1.47 -10.17
C THR A 163 -5.59 -1.40 -11.17
N ALA A 164 -4.99 -2.53 -11.52
CA ALA A 164 -3.93 -2.58 -12.53
C ALA A 164 -4.46 -2.34 -13.95
N GLY A 165 -5.67 -2.78 -14.27
CA GLY A 165 -6.30 -2.60 -15.58
C GLY A 165 -6.88 -1.21 -15.83
N LEU A 166 -7.25 -0.49 -14.76
CA LEU A 166 -7.94 0.80 -14.85
C LEU A 166 -7.16 1.87 -15.65
N PRO A 167 -5.85 2.09 -15.46
CA PRO A 167 -5.09 3.05 -16.26
C PRO A 167 -5.07 2.70 -17.75
N PHE A 168 -4.97 1.41 -18.09
CA PHE A 168 -5.01 0.96 -19.48
C PHE A 168 -6.38 1.19 -20.10
N ALA A 169 -7.45 0.84 -19.38
CA ALA A 169 -8.81 1.09 -19.82
C ALA A 169 -9.07 2.60 -20.03
N ALA A 170 -8.57 3.44 -19.13
CA ALA A 170 -8.70 4.89 -19.27
C ALA A 170 -8.04 5.41 -20.54
N ILE A 171 -6.84 4.97 -20.86
CA ILE A 171 -6.08 5.44 -22.04
C ILE A 171 -6.69 4.92 -23.33
N TYR A 172 -6.95 3.62 -23.41
CA TYR A 172 -7.33 2.98 -24.67
C TYR A 172 -8.84 3.00 -24.97
N LEU A 173 -9.71 3.12 -23.95
CA LEU A 173 -11.16 3.08 -24.13
C LEU A 173 -11.83 4.44 -24.00
N ILE A 174 -11.24 5.37 -23.24
CA ILE A 174 -11.88 6.64 -22.92
C ILE A 174 -11.20 7.81 -23.64
N PHE A 175 -9.88 7.81 -23.75
CA PHE A 175 -9.13 8.95 -24.25
C PHE A 175 -8.53 8.78 -25.64
N ASP A 176 -8.64 7.64 -26.29
CA ASP A 176 -8.19 7.32 -27.67
C ASP A 176 -6.90 8.03 -28.21
N ASP A 177 -6.21 8.80 -27.38
CA ASP A 177 -5.05 9.61 -27.77
C ASP A 177 -3.72 8.86 -27.73
N GLY A 178 -3.69 7.57 -27.37
CA GLY A 178 -2.49 6.73 -27.38
C GLY A 178 -1.27 7.32 -26.64
N ASN A 179 -1.37 8.49 -26.07
CA ASN A 179 -0.30 9.27 -25.50
C ASN A 179 -0.20 9.08 -24.00
N SER A 180 0.82 8.34 -23.65
CA SER A 180 1.44 8.16 -22.33
C SER A 180 0.55 7.77 -21.14
N LEU A 181 0.87 6.61 -20.58
CA LEU A 181 0.41 6.10 -19.28
C LEU A 181 0.61 7.09 -18.11
N PHE A 182 1.24 8.21 -18.34
CA PHE A 182 1.59 9.24 -17.36
C PHE A 182 0.92 10.61 -17.63
N SER A 183 -0.10 10.66 -18.49
CA SER A 183 -0.90 11.87 -18.65
C SER A 183 -1.65 12.21 -17.34
N PRO A 184 -1.71 13.48 -16.93
CA PRO A 184 -2.52 13.93 -15.80
C PRO A 184 -3.98 13.48 -15.90
N ALA A 185 -4.50 13.34 -17.12
CA ALA A 185 -5.84 12.84 -17.37
C ALA A 185 -6.02 11.36 -17.01
N SER A 186 -5.03 10.50 -17.25
CA SER A 186 -5.11 9.07 -16.89
C SER A 186 -5.09 8.85 -15.38
N SER A 187 -4.36 9.66 -14.64
CA SER A 187 -4.37 9.62 -13.18
C SER A 187 -5.68 10.15 -12.58
N ALA A 188 -6.27 11.17 -13.18
CA ALA A 188 -7.55 11.72 -12.75
C ALA A 188 -8.72 10.75 -12.97
N VAL A 189 -8.75 10.03 -14.10
CA VAL A 189 -9.83 9.05 -14.39
C VAL A 189 -9.75 7.81 -13.52
N SER A 190 -8.58 7.42 -13.08
CA SER A 190 -8.43 6.30 -12.14
C SER A 190 -9.16 6.55 -10.80
N TYR A 191 -9.44 7.80 -10.46
CA TYR A 191 -9.99 8.17 -9.15
C TYR A 191 -11.21 9.10 -9.19
N THR A 192 -11.57 9.65 -10.36
CA THR A 192 -12.69 10.60 -10.44
C THR A 192 -13.67 10.26 -11.55
N HIS A 193 -14.76 9.60 -11.20
CA HIS A 193 -16.00 9.60 -11.97
C HIS A 193 -16.64 11.00 -12.08
N LEU A 194 -15.98 12.05 -11.66
CA LEU A 194 -16.56 13.38 -11.49
C LEU A 194 -16.58 14.23 -12.74
N ARG A 195 -15.97 13.83 -13.83
CA ARG A 195 -15.99 14.62 -15.07
C ARG A 195 -17.02 14.16 -16.13
N ALA A 196 -17.75 13.10 -15.85
CA ALA A 196 -18.81 12.63 -16.77
C ALA A 196 -20.12 13.44 -16.71
N HIS A 197 -20.18 14.54 -15.96
CA HIS A 197 -21.36 15.40 -15.83
C HIS A 197 -21.17 16.84 -16.30
N GLU A 198 -20.10 17.16 -17.01
CA GLU A 198 -19.91 18.49 -17.59
C GLU A 198 -19.81 18.45 -19.13
N THR A 199 -20.75 17.81 -19.77
CA THR A 199 -21.12 18.09 -21.18
C THR A 199 -22.61 18.00 -21.35
#